data_063314e3d2b8fd6e70fff00a33ba270f
#
_entry.id   063314e3d2b8fd6e70fff00a33ba270f
#
_cell.length_a   1.000
_cell.length_b   1.000
_cell.length_c   1.000
_cell.angle_alpha   90.00
_cell.angle_beta   90.00
_cell.angle_gamma   90.00
#
_symmetry.space_group_name_H-M   'P 1'
#
loop_
_entity.id
_entity.type
_entity.pdbx_description
1 polymer ?
#
loop_
_entity_poly.entity_id
_entity_poly.type
_entity_poly.pdbx_seq_one_letter_code
_entity_poly.pdbx_strand_id
1 'polypeptide(L)'
;MVGRLFQIVYLLMENEHLSARELADRLEVSVRTINRDIEKLSEARIPIYTTRGRDGGVSLLPDFVLNKKVLTDEEKSGILSSMRLMGTVAYDDEKEALQRLEDFFGEAAQDWIEIELDNWGEGYFDKERFGQLKHAVLTRKKVTFDYMKQGDISHRKVRPCKLVFRAQSWYLYAFCEERQDFRYFKFHRMRHLEVTDERFDPLSPPKEEPSYYVSQKKTFQAIVAIDKCMAYRAFDEMNPSHVKEEADRFIFTVEDADESWFFGYVLSYGQYAKVLSPADIRDAMIHTIETMAGLYGAGSAGAY
;
A
#
# COMPACT_ATOMS: atom_id res chain seq x y z
N MET A 1 -22.91 -18.03 -10.37
CA MET A 1 -23.17 -17.85 -11.83
C MET A 1 -21.88 -17.53 -12.59
N VAL A 2 -21.10 -16.50 -12.23
CA VAL A 2 -19.82 -16.16 -12.90
C VAL A 2 -18.82 -17.32 -12.86
N GLY A 3 -18.65 -18.00 -11.74
CA GLY A 3 -17.76 -19.15 -11.62
C GLY A 3 -18.04 -20.29 -12.60
N ARG A 4 -19.32 -20.56 -12.93
CA ARG A 4 -19.70 -21.61 -13.87
C ARG A 4 -19.35 -21.24 -15.32
N LEU A 5 -19.48 -19.98 -15.71
CA LEU A 5 -19.05 -19.51 -17.03
C LEU A 5 -17.54 -19.72 -17.24
N PHE A 6 -16.73 -19.43 -16.23
CA PHE A 6 -15.31 -19.74 -16.24
C PHE A 6 -15.02 -21.24 -16.32
N GLN A 7 -15.76 -22.06 -15.58
CA GLN A 7 -15.61 -23.50 -15.62
C GLN A 7 -15.92 -24.07 -17.02
N ILE A 8 -16.93 -23.53 -17.71
CA ILE A 8 -17.23 -23.92 -19.09
C ILE A 8 -16.05 -23.60 -20.02
N VAL A 9 -15.53 -22.37 -19.97
CA VAL A 9 -14.39 -21.96 -20.79
C VAL A 9 -13.17 -22.83 -20.49
N TYR A 10 -12.87 -23.07 -19.22
CA TYR A 10 -11.74 -23.91 -18.79
C TYR A 10 -11.86 -25.35 -19.32
N LEU A 11 -13.03 -25.97 -19.20
CA LEU A 11 -13.29 -27.31 -19.72
C LEU A 11 -13.15 -27.38 -21.26
N LEU A 12 -13.55 -26.33 -21.98
CA LEU A 12 -13.38 -26.23 -23.43
C LEU A 12 -11.95 -25.92 -23.86
N MET A 13 -11.12 -25.37 -22.99
CA MET A 13 -9.68 -25.21 -23.24
C MET A 13 -8.91 -26.52 -23.06
N GLU A 14 -9.34 -27.38 -22.15
CA GLU A 14 -8.73 -28.71 -21.92
C GLU A 14 -9.20 -29.76 -22.90
N ASN A 15 -10.35 -29.54 -23.56
CA ASN A 15 -10.96 -30.51 -24.48
C ASN A 15 -11.29 -29.81 -25.79
N GLU A 16 -10.88 -30.42 -26.93
CA GLU A 16 -11.13 -29.87 -28.26
C GLU A 16 -12.62 -29.58 -28.50
N HIS A 17 -13.50 -30.43 -28.00
CA HIS A 17 -14.94 -30.20 -27.97
C HIS A 17 -15.63 -30.99 -26.84
N LEU A 18 -16.75 -30.49 -26.37
CA LEU A 18 -17.63 -31.18 -25.40
C LEU A 18 -19.08 -30.98 -25.81
N SER A 19 -19.89 -32.01 -25.71
CA SER A 19 -21.32 -31.89 -25.92
C SER A 19 -21.98 -31.06 -24.76
N ALA A 20 -23.09 -30.41 -25.06
CA ALA A 20 -23.84 -29.69 -24.02
C ALA A 20 -24.30 -30.61 -22.88
N ARG A 21 -24.44 -31.91 -23.14
CA ARG A 21 -24.78 -32.94 -22.16
C ARG A 21 -23.59 -33.26 -21.26
N GLU A 22 -22.40 -33.44 -21.79
CA GLU A 22 -21.18 -33.65 -21.01
C GLU A 22 -20.85 -32.45 -20.12
N LEU A 23 -21.04 -31.22 -20.62
CA LEU A 23 -20.90 -30.01 -19.82
C LEU A 23 -21.94 -29.94 -18.68
N ALA A 24 -23.20 -30.35 -18.99
CA ALA A 24 -24.25 -30.39 -18.01
C ALA A 24 -23.97 -31.39 -16.86
N ASP A 25 -23.49 -32.59 -17.24
CA ASP A 25 -23.16 -33.66 -16.32
C ASP A 25 -21.95 -33.27 -15.44
N ARG A 26 -20.89 -32.70 -16.02
CA ARG A 26 -19.69 -32.28 -15.28
C ARG A 26 -19.93 -31.10 -14.33
N LEU A 27 -20.86 -30.23 -14.68
CA LEU A 27 -21.18 -29.02 -13.90
C LEU A 27 -22.44 -29.16 -13.05
N GLU A 28 -23.04 -30.37 -13.01
CA GLU A 28 -24.24 -30.72 -12.23
C GLU A 28 -25.43 -29.77 -12.50
N VAL A 29 -25.66 -29.41 -13.76
CA VAL A 29 -26.75 -28.54 -14.19
C VAL A 29 -27.53 -29.13 -15.35
N SER A 30 -28.67 -28.52 -15.71
CA SER A 30 -29.43 -28.94 -16.87
C SER A 30 -28.78 -28.49 -18.20
N VAL A 31 -28.97 -29.27 -19.29
CA VAL A 31 -28.52 -28.88 -20.64
C VAL A 31 -29.09 -27.50 -21.05
N ARG A 32 -30.31 -27.17 -20.61
CA ARG A 32 -30.92 -25.84 -20.84
C ARG A 32 -30.10 -24.74 -20.16
N THR A 33 -29.54 -25.00 -19.00
CA THR A 33 -28.67 -24.06 -18.26
C THR A 33 -27.37 -23.85 -19.03
N ILE A 34 -26.75 -24.92 -19.51
CA ILE A 34 -25.52 -24.87 -20.36
C ILE A 34 -25.75 -24.04 -21.61
N ASN A 35 -26.83 -24.30 -22.35
CA ASN A 35 -27.11 -23.53 -23.57
C ASN A 35 -27.26 -22.02 -23.28
N ARG A 36 -27.94 -21.66 -22.20
CA ARG A 36 -28.07 -20.26 -21.76
C ARG A 36 -26.73 -19.66 -21.35
N ASP A 37 -25.86 -20.44 -20.72
CA ASP A 37 -24.53 -19.97 -20.32
C ASP A 37 -23.59 -19.81 -21.53
N ILE A 38 -23.73 -20.68 -22.56
CA ILE A 38 -23.05 -20.56 -23.88
C ILE A 38 -23.49 -19.29 -24.60
N GLU A 39 -24.78 -18.97 -24.60
CA GLU A 39 -25.30 -17.71 -25.16
C GLU A 39 -24.66 -16.50 -24.50
N LYS A 40 -24.58 -16.50 -23.16
CA LYS A 40 -23.92 -15.40 -22.40
C LYS A 40 -22.44 -15.28 -22.68
N LEU A 41 -21.73 -16.40 -22.83
CA LEU A 41 -20.32 -16.40 -23.19
C LEU A 41 -20.13 -15.83 -24.60
N SER A 42 -21.03 -16.16 -25.55
CA SER A 42 -21.04 -15.59 -26.90
C SER A 42 -21.34 -14.09 -26.88
N GLU A 43 -22.31 -13.62 -26.05
CA GLU A 43 -22.62 -12.20 -25.82
C GLU A 43 -21.40 -11.46 -25.25
N ALA A 44 -20.63 -12.13 -24.40
CA ALA A 44 -19.36 -11.62 -23.83
C ALA A 44 -18.19 -11.70 -24.83
N ARG A 45 -18.46 -12.00 -26.12
CA ARG A 45 -17.46 -12.14 -27.20
C ARG A 45 -16.44 -13.26 -26.99
N ILE A 46 -16.74 -14.24 -26.17
CA ILE A 46 -15.94 -15.47 -26.10
C ILE A 46 -16.25 -16.27 -27.40
N PRO A 47 -15.26 -16.58 -28.22
CA PRO A 47 -15.50 -17.21 -29.53
C PRO A 47 -15.78 -18.70 -29.40
N ILE A 48 -16.99 -19.00 -28.96
CA ILE A 48 -17.55 -20.34 -28.85
C ILE A 48 -18.36 -20.60 -30.11
N TYR A 49 -18.17 -21.77 -30.70
CA TYR A 49 -18.99 -22.28 -31.78
C TYR A 49 -19.63 -23.62 -31.40
N THR A 50 -20.81 -23.87 -31.96
CA THR A 50 -21.53 -25.11 -31.76
C THR A 50 -21.69 -25.84 -33.07
N THR A 51 -21.33 -27.12 -33.10
CA THR A 51 -21.58 -28.00 -34.24
C THR A 51 -22.80 -28.89 -34.00
N ARG A 52 -23.65 -29.06 -35.03
CA ARG A 52 -24.84 -29.94 -34.96
C ARG A 52 -24.52 -31.29 -35.52
N GLY A 53 -25.12 -32.36 -35.00
CA GLY A 53 -25.00 -33.72 -35.49
C GLY A 53 -24.72 -34.72 -34.38
N ARG A 54 -24.48 -35.98 -34.79
CA ARG A 54 -24.26 -37.10 -33.84
C ARG A 54 -22.98 -36.91 -33.01
N ASP A 55 -21.99 -36.24 -33.63
CA ASP A 55 -20.73 -35.84 -32.98
C ASP A 55 -20.67 -34.33 -32.74
N GLY A 56 -21.82 -33.68 -32.62
CA GLY A 56 -21.92 -32.24 -32.37
C GLY A 56 -21.57 -31.85 -30.95
N GLY A 57 -20.94 -30.72 -30.80
CA GLY A 57 -20.52 -30.22 -29.50
C GLY A 57 -20.25 -28.70 -29.49
N VAL A 58 -19.79 -28.25 -28.38
CA VAL A 58 -19.37 -26.88 -28.10
C VAL A 58 -17.84 -26.87 -28.09
N SER A 59 -17.25 -25.94 -28.83
CA SER A 59 -15.80 -25.78 -28.93
C SER A 59 -15.44 -24.31 -28.85
N LEU A 60 -14.21 -24.05 -28.45
CA LEU A 60 -13.57 -22.74 -28.65
C LEU A 60 -12.89 -22.72 -30.02
N LEU A 61 -12.79 -21.55 -30.65
CA LEU A 61 -11.99 -21.41 -31.88
C LEU A 61 -10.54 -21.84 -31.59
N PRO A 62 -9.88 -22.56 -32.51
CA PRO A 62 -8.54 -23.13 -32.32
C PRO A 62 -7.48 -22.09 -31.89
N ASP A 63 -7.63 -20.85 -32.34
CA ASP A 63 -6.73 -19.74 -32.00
C ASP A 63 -7.17 -18.95 -30.75
N PHE A 64 -8.18 -19.43 -30.04
CA PHE A 64 -8.64 -18.77 -28.82
C PHE A 64 -7.72 -19.11 -27.67
N VAL A 65 -6.81 -18.20 -27.39
CA VAL A 65 -6.08 -18.15 -26.17
C VAL A 65 -6.72 -17.04 -25.32
N LEU A 66 -7.28 -17.38 -24.16
CA LEU A 66 -8.02 -16.45 -23.29
C LEU A 66 -7.22 -15.16 -23.02
N ASN A 67 -5.91 -15.29 -22.97
CA ASN A 67 -4.99 -14.19 -22.74
C ASN A 67 -4.84 -13.20 -23.92
N LYS A 68 -5.06 -13.62 -25.17
CA LYS A 68 -4.81 -12.76 -26.36
C LYS A 68 -6.00 -11.87 -26.75
N LYS A 69 -7.22 -12.17 -26.29
CA LYS A 69 -8.43 -11.41 -26.70
C LYS A 69 -9.08 -10.60 -25.59
N VAL A 70 -8.78 -10.90 -24.33
CA VAL A 70 -9.40 -10.22 -23.18
C VAL A 70 -8.54 -9.06 -22.67
N LEU A 71 -7.23 -9.17 -22.79
CA LEU A 71 -6.29 -8.14 -22.34
C LEU A 71 -5.31 -7.79 -23.47
N THR A 72 -5.08 -6.51 -23.67
CA THR A 72 -4.00 -6.01 -24.53
C THR A 72 -2.64 -6.30 -23.89
N ASP A 73 -1.56 -6.25 -24.68
CA ASP A 73 -0.21 -6.47 -24.13
C ASP A 73 0.20 -5.39 -23.12
N GLU A 74 -0.29 -4.15 -23.31
CA GLU A 74 -0.13 -3.06 -22.33
C GLU A 74 -0.86 -3.37 -21.01
N GLU A 75 -2.09 -3.89 -21.07
CA GLU A 75 -2.86 -4.26 -19.88
C GLU A 75 -2.23 -5.45 -19.14
N LYS A 76 -1.73 -6.45 -19.86
CA LYS A 76 -0.98 -7.58 -19.27
C LYS A 76 0.29 -7.09 -18.57
N SER A 77 1.08 -6.28 -19.28
CA SER A 77 2.30 -5.67 -18.72
C SER A 77 1.98 -4.82 -17.48
N GLY A 78 0.90 -4.05 -17.50
CA GLY A 78 0.42 -3.28 -16.35
C GLY A 78 0.05 -4.16 -15.15
N ILE A 79 -0.65 -5.27 -15.37
CA ILE A 79 -1.02 -6.23 -14.32
C ILE A 79 0.24 -6.87 -13.72
N LEU A 80 1.14 -7.40 -14.55
CA LEU A 80 2.37 -8.04 -14.09
C LEU A 80 3.28 -7.06 -13.33
N SER A 81 3.46 -5.83 -13.84
CA SER A 81 4.21 -4.79 -13.15
C SER A 81 3.60 -4.44 -11.81
N SER A 82 2.26 -4.29 -11.75
CA SER A 82 1.55 -4.03 -10.48
C SER A 82 1.74 -5.16 -9.47
N MET A 83 1.73 -6.41 -9.91
CA MET A 83 1.97 -7.56 -9.04
C MET A 83 3.43 -7.64 -8.58
N ARG A 84 4.40 -7.31 -9.44
CA ARG A 84 5.81 -7.20 -9.04
C ARG A 84 5.99 -6.13 -7.96
N LEU A 85 5.36 -4.95 -8.11
CA LEU A 85 5.35 -3.91 -7.09
C LEU A 85 4.77 -4.39 -5.76
N MET A 86 3.68 -5.16 -5.81
CA MET A 86 3.11 -5.79 -4.61
C MET A 86 4.01 -6.89 -4.07
N GLY A 87 4.75 -7.61 -4.92
CA GLY A 87 5.67 -8.69 -4.55
C GLY A 87 6.86 -8.22 -3.69
N THR A 88 7.25 -6.93 -3.73
CA THR A 88 8.25 -6.37 -2.80
C THR A 88 7.74 -6.33 -1.35
N VAL A 89 6.42 -6.38 -1.17
CA VAL A 89 5.71 -6.35 0.11
C VAL A 89 5.18 -7.73 0.51
N ALA A 90 5.18 -8.69 -0.43
CA ALA A 90 4.42 -9.92 -0.36
C ALA A 90 5.26 -11.16 0.01
N TYR A 91 4.56 -12.21 0.46
CA TYR A 91 5.12 -13.52 0.77
C TYR A 91 5.48 -14.31 -0.49
N ASP A 92 6.20 -15.41 -0.30
CA ASP A 92 6.61 -16.34 -1.37
C ASP A 92 5.43 -16.88 -2.19
N ASP A 93 4.25 -17.06 -1.59
CA ASP A 93 3.01 -17.46 -2.28
C ASP A 93 2.61 -16.52 -3.42
N GLU A 94 2.88 -15.22 -3.28
CA GLU A 94 2.55 -14.22 -4.30
C GLU A 94 3.59 -14.19 -5.42
N LYS A 95 4.84 -14.57 -5.14
CA LYS A 95 5.86 -14.80 -6.17
C LYS A 95 5.49 -15.98 -7.06
N GLU A 96 5.00 -17.09 -6.47
CA GLU A 96 4.51 -18.22 -7.25
C GLU A 96 3.27 -17.86 -8.09
N ALA A 97 2.37 -17.01 -7.55
CA ALA A 97 1.22 -16.53 -8.30
C ALA A 97 1.64 -15.63 -9.47
N LEU A 98 2.63 -14.77 -9.26
CA LEU A 98 3.21 -13.94 -10.32
C LEU A 98 3.84 -14.80 -11.40
N GLN A 99 4.67 -15.79 -11.05
CA GLN A 99 5.29 -16.70 -12.00
C GLN A 99 4.23 -17.45 -12.85
N ARG A 100 3.18 -17.98 -12.21
CA ARG A 100 2.07 -18.63 -12.92
C ARG A 100 1.35 -17.69 -13.90
N LEU A 101 1.23 -16.40 -13.58
CA LEU A 101 0.63 -15.41 -14.46
C LEU A 101 1.58 -15.01 -15.60
N GLU A 102 2.87 -14.91 -15.36
CA GLU A 102 3.88 -14.69 -16.40
C GLU A 102 3.87 -15.85 -17.39
N ASP A 103 3.86 -17.09 -16.90
CA ASP A 103 3.75 -18.29 -17.73
C ASP A 103 2.44 -18.32 -18.52
N PHE A 104 1.32 -17.94 -17.90
CA PHE A 104 0.01 -17.89 -18.54
C PHE A 104 -0.09 -16.83 -19.63
N PHE A 105 0.48 -15.65 -19.42
CA PHE A 105 0.49 -14.60 -20.44
C PHE A 105 1.52 -14.84 -21.55
N GLY A 106 2.47 -15.76 -21.34
CA GLY A 106 3.48 -16.14 -22.32
C GLY A 106 4.53 -15.06 -22.62
N GLU A 107 4.64 -14.08 -21.76
CA GLU A 107 5.61 -12.99 -21.87
C GLU A 107 6.15 -12.64 -20.47
N ALA A 108 7.48 -12.47 -20.36
CA ALA A 108 8.05 -11.80 -19.21
C ALA A 108 7.67 -10.31 -19.29
N ALA A 109 7.02 -9.76 -18.27
CA ALA A 109 6.78 -8.33 -18.22
C ALA A 109 8.11 -7.59 -18.36
N GLN A 110 8.14 -6.56 -19.20
CA GLN A 110 9.31 -5.70 -19.34
C GLN A 110 9.60 -5.08 -17.96
N ASP A 111 10.82 -5.30 -17.47
CA ASP A 111 11.26 -4.80 -16.16
C ASP A 111 11.64 -3.31 -16.29
N TRP A 112 10.60 -2.45 -16.29
CA TRP A 112 10.76 -1.00 -16.48
C TRP A 112 10.61 -0.20 -15.17
N ILE A 113 10.18 -0.87 -14.09
CA ILE A 113 9.99 -0.24 -12.78
C ILE A 113 10.35 -1.21 -11.67
N GLU A 114 11.20 -0.76 -10.76
CA GLU A 114 11.53 -1.41 -9.52
C GLU A 114 11.23 -0.47 -8.35
N ILE A 115 10.60 -0.99 -7.29
CA ILE A 115 10.35 -0.23 -6.07
C ILE A 115 10.95 -1.01 -4.92
N GLU A 116 11.97 -0.43 -4.31
CA GLU A 116 12.50 -0.88 -3.04
C GLU A 116 11.81 -0.11 -1.90
N LEU A 117 11.15 -0.84 -1.01
CA LEU A 117 10.50 -0.26 0.16
C LEU A 117 11.42 -0.25 1.38
N ASP A 118 12.66 -0.69 1.21
CA ASP A 118 13.66 -0.64 2.26
C ASP A 118 14.11 0.82 2.47
N ASN A 119 13.81 1.35 3.65
CA ASN A 119 14.25 2.68 4.05
C ASN A 119 15.77 2.69 4.27
N TRP A 120 16.44 3.69 3.76
CA TRP A 120 17.80 4.07 4.16
C TRP A 120 17.81 4.30 5.68
N GLY A 121 18.39 3.36 6.43
CA GLY A 121 18.51 3.38 7.88
C GLY A 121 17.45 2.50 8.57
N GLU A 122 17.84 1.28 8.91
CA GLU A 122 17.20 0.35 9.88
C GLU A 122 15.66 0.22 9.90
N GLY A 123 15.00 0.63 8.84
CA GLY A 123 13.57 0.40 8.63
C GLY A 123 13.32 -1.02 8.13
N TYR A 124 13.67 -2.03 8.95
CA TYR A 124 13.32 -3.42 8.67
C TYR A 124 11.84 -3.54 8.36
N PHE A 125 11.50 -3.90 7.12
CA PHE A 125 10.12 -4.25 6.77
C PHE A 125 9.77 -5.53 7.52
N ASP A 126 8.94 -5.38 8.54
CA ASP A 126 8.49 -6.49 9.38
C ASP A 126 7.45 -7.32 8.60
N LYS A 127 7.95 -8.26 7.79
CA LYS A 127 7.13 -9.16 6.97
C LYS A 127 6.15 -9.94 7.83
N GLU A 128 6.58 -10.44 8.97
CA GLU A 128 5.74 -11.23 9.86
C GLU A 128 4.55 -10.40 10.36
N ARG A 129 4.79 -9.20 10.87
CA ARG A 129 3.72 -8.29 11.31
C ARG A 129 2.78 -7.91 10.18
N PHE A 130 3.32 -7.63 9.00
CA PHE A 130 2.50 -7.36 7.81
C PHE A 130 1.57 -8.53 7.50
N GLY A 131 2.08 -9.76 7.51
CA GLY A 131 1.28 -10.95 7.27
C GLY A 131 0.21 -11.21 8.32
N GLN A 132 0.54 -11.04 9.60
CA GLN A 132 -0.43 -11.15 10.69
C GLN A 132 -1.58 -10.14 10.51
N LEU A 133 -1.26 -8.89 10.20
CA LEU A 133 -2.25 -7.83 9.97
C LEU A 133 -3.06 -8.06 8.68
N LYS A 134 -2.41 -8.48 7.58
CA LYS A 134 -3.08 -8.88 6.33
C LYS A 134 -4.08 -10.00 6.59
N HIS A 135 -3.64 -11.06 7.30
CA HIS A 135 -4.51 -12.16 7.68
C HIS A 135 -5.71 -11.68 8.52
N ALA A 136 -5.47 -10.83 9.51
CA ALA A 136 -6.53 -10.29 10.37
C ALA A 136 -7.56 -9.46 9.59
N VAL A 137 -7.11 -8.63 8.63
CA VAL A 137 -8.00 -7.88 7.74
C VAL A 137 -8.85 -8.83 6.89
N LEU A 138 -8.23 -9.80 6.21
CA LEU A 138 -8.92 -10.71 5.30
C LEU A 138 -9.89 -11.66 6.01
N THR A 139 -9.54 -12.11 7.22
CA THR A 139 -10.38 -13.02 8.02
C THR A 139 -11.31 -12.31 9.01
N ARG A 140 -11.26 -10.97 9.07
CA ARG A 140 -12.04 -10.14 9.99
C ARG A 140 -11.86 -10.53 11.45
N LYS A 141 -10.62 -10.79 11.84
CA LYS A 141 -10.25 -11.05 13.23
C LYS A 141 -9.80 -9.75 13.89
N LYS A 142 -10.20 -9.56 15.16
CA LYS A 142 -9.73 -8.41 15.94
C LYS A 142 -8.25 -8.55 16.25
N VAL A 143 -7.61 -7.41 16.47
CA VAL A 143 -6.18 -7.33 16.79
C VAL A 143 -5.99 -6.52 18.06
N THR A 144 -5.09 -6.98 18.92
CA THR A 144 -4.65 -6.24 20.11
C THR A 144 -3.17 -5.90 20.01
N PHE A 145 -2.78 -4.77 20.55
CA PHE A 145 -1.39 -4.33 20.62
C PHE A 145 -1.21 -3.19 21.61
N ASP A 146 0.03 -3.01 22.07
CA ASP A 146 0.43 -1.83 22.81
C ASP A 146 0.92 -0.76 21.83
N TYR A 147 0.32 0.43 21.89
CA TYR A 147 0.61 1.51 20.95
C TYR A 147 1.43 2.62 21.63
N MET A 148 2.63 2.85 21.09
CA MET A 148 3.56 3.85 21.58
C MET A 148 3.21 5.24 21.07
N LYS A 149 3.05 6.19 21.98
CA LYS A 149 2.98 7.63 21.71
C LYS A 149 4.10 8.33 22.47
N GLN A 150 4.30 9.61 22.19
CA GLN A 150 5.26 10.43 22.92
C GLN A 150 4.94 10.39 24.43
N GLY A 151 5.82 9.74 25.20
CA GLY A 151 5.71 9.65 26.67
C GLY A 151 4.65 8.68 27.23
N ASP A 152 3.93 7.93 26.37
CA ASP A 152 2.84 7.04 26.83
C ASP A 152 2.75 5.75 26.00
N ILE A 153 2.38 4.67 26.67
CA ILE A 153 2.05 3.37 26.05
C ILE A 153 0.62 3.04 26.41
N SER A 154 -0.19 2.74 25.41
CA SER A 154 -1.60 2.44 25.61
C SER A 154 -2.03 1.17 24.88
N HIS A 155 -2.68 0.28 25.59
CA HIS A 155 -3.25 -0.93 25.02
C HIS A 155 -4.40 -0.59 24.06
N ARG A 156 -4.47 -1.27 22.93
CA ARG A 156 -5.50 -1.09 21.90
C ARG A 156 -6.08 -2.42 21.47
N LYS A 157 -7.40 -2.45 21.36
CA LYS A 157 -8.16 -3.51 20.68
C LYS A 157 -8.86 -2.89 19.49
N VAL A 158 -8.62 -3.43 18.30
CA VAL A 158 -9.08 -2.82 17.06
C VAL A 158 -9.73 -3.84 16.12
N ARG A 159 -10.63 -3.35 15.27
CA ARG A 159 -11.20 -4.07 14.14
C ARG A 159 -10.51 -3.59 12.87
N PRO A 160 -9.58 -4.37 12.31
CA PRO A 160 -8.79 -3.97 11.16
C PRO A 160 -9.65 -3.83 9.90
N CYS A 161 -9.40 -2.76 9.09
CA CYS A 161 -10.11 -2.51 7.85
C CYS A 161 -9.19 -2.69 6.65
N LYS A 162 -8.03 -2.04 6.63
CA LYS A 162 -7.05 -2.12 5.54
C LYS A 162 -5.64 -1.73 6.00
N LEU A 163 -4.65 -2.17 5.23
CA LEU A 163 -3.27 -1.71 5.35
C LEU A 163 -3.05 -0.54 4.38
N VAL A 164 -2.36 0.48 4.83
CA VAL A 164 -2.13 1.70 4.07
C VAL A 164 -0.65 2.04 4.11
N PHE A 165 -0.04 2.16 2.93
CA PHE A 165 1.31 2.69 2.80
C PHE A 165 1.23 4.18 2.48
N ARG A 166 1.82 5.02 3.32
CA ARG A 166 1.77 6.49 3.16
C ARG A 166 3.00 7.12 3.83
N ALA A 167 3.59 8.10 3.17
CA ALA A 167 4.77 8.82 3.67
C ALA A 167 5.84 7.85 4.21
N GLN A 168 6.26 6.91 3.36
CA GLN A 168 7.30 5.90 3.63
C GLN A 168 7.03 5.03 4.87
N SER A 169 5.78 4.85 5.24
CA SER A 169 5.42 4.07 6.42
C SER A 169 4.14 3.29 6.22
N TRP A 170 4.08 2.11 6.82
CA TRP A 170 2.89 1.30 6.88
C TRP A 170 2.01 1.67 8.06
N TYR A 171 0.71 1.67 7.81
CA TYR A 171 -0.34 1.95 8.78
C TYR A 171 -1.44 0.88 8.71
N LEU A 172 -2.00 0.53 9.85
CA LEU A 172 -3.27 -0.16 9.96
C LEU A 172 -4.38 0.88 10.10
N TYR A 173 -5.30 0.94 9.17
CA TYR A 173 -6.57 1.65 9.32
C TYR A 173 -7.58 0.72 9.97
N ALA A 174 -8.08 1.10 11.13
CA ALA A 174 -8.92 0.25 11.95
C ALA A 174 -9.90 1.05 12.82
N PHE A 175 -11.01 0.43 13.19
CA PHE A 175 -11.90 0.94 14.22
C PHE A 175 -11.33 0.59 15.61
N CYS A 176 -11.06 1.60 16.41
CA CYS A 176 -10.51 1.46 17.77
C CYS A 176 -11.65 1.32 18.78
N GLU A 177 -11.73 0.18 19.47
CA GLU A 177 -12.81 -0.08 20.43
C GLU A 177 -12.73 0.83 21.66
N GLU A 178 -11.54 1.22 22.13
CA GLU A 178 -11.39 2.15 23.28
C GLU A 178 -11.74 3.59 22.93
N ARG A 179 -11.56 4.00 21.69
CA ARG A 179 -11.85 5.37 21.23
C ARG A 179 -13.17 5.51 20.50
N GLN A 180 -13.82 4.37 20.17
CA GLN A 180 -15.06 4.32 19.39
C GLN A 180 -14.98 5.10 18.08
N ASP A 181 -13.81 5.01 17.39
CA ASP A 181 -13.50 5.82 16.22
C ASP A 181 -12.52 5.12 15.28
N PHE A 182 -12.58 5.45 13.99
CA PHE A 182 -11.62 4.97 13.00
C PHE A 182 -10.31 5.73 13.10
N ARG A 183 -9.18 5.00 13.11
CA ARG A 183 -7.85 5.58 13.29
C ARG A 183 -6.80 4.87 12.46
N TYR A 184 -5.72 5.61 12.18
CA TYR A 184 -4.50 5.07 11.62
C TYR A 184 -3.51 4.74 12.74
N PHE A 185 -2.98 3.52 12.70
CA PHE A 185 -1.95 3.05 13.62
C PHE A 185 -0.68 2.73 12.83
N LYS A 186 0.41 3.44 13.10
CA LYS A 186 1.70 3.23 12.44
C LYS A 186 2.33 1.92 12.91
N PHE A 187 2.78 1.05 11.99
CA PHE A 187 3.30 -0.29 12.31
C PHE A 187 4.43 -0.27 13.33
N HIS A 188 5.42 0.60 13.13
CA HIS A 188 6.58 0.69 14.02
C HIS A 188 6.26 1.14 15.45
N ARG A 189 5.05 1.65 15.70
CA ARG A 189 4.59 2.06 17.04
C ARG A 189 3.77 1.00 17.75
N MET A 190 3.52 -0.16 17.11
CA MET A 190 2.84 -1.28 17.71
C MET A 190 3.85 -2.21 18.38
N ARG A 191 3.54 -2.67 19.59
CA ARG A 191 4.28 -3.69 20.33
C ARG A 191 3.30 -4.78 20.78
N HIS A 192 3.79 -6.00 20.98
CA HIS A 192 2.99 -7.12 21.46
C HIS A 192 1.70 -7.32 20.64
N LEU A 193 1.87 -7.39 19.32
CA LEU A 193 0.75 -7.52 18.40
C LEU A 193 0.24 -8.96 18.44
N GLU A 194 -1.07 -9.11 18.65
CA GLU A 194 -1.75 -10.41 18.67
C GLU A 194 -3.02 -10.36 17.83
N VAL A 195 -3.19 -11.35 16.96
CA VAL A 195 -4.44 -11.57 16.23
C VAL A 195 -5.32 -12.47 17.08
N THR A 196 -6.46 -11.95 17.54
CA THR A 196 -7.38 -12.69 18.40
C THR A 196 -8.26 -13.65 17.58
N ASP A 197 -8.93 -14.58 18.25
CA ASP A 197 -9.94 -15.43 17.59
C ASP A 197 -11.31 -14.76 17.46
N GLU A 198 -11.49 -13.57 18.02
CA GLU A 198 -12.72 -12.81 17.93
C GLU A 198 -12.91 -12.24 16.52
N ARG A 199 -14.02 -12.59 15.89
CA ARG A 199 -14.43 -12.03 14.60
C ARG A 199 -15.34 -10.81 14.80
N PHE A 200 -15.41 -9.99 13.78
CA PHE A 200 -16.30 -8.83 13.73
C PHE A 200 -17.06 -8.75 12.40
N ASP A 201 -18.22 -8.12 12.43
CA ASP A 201 -19.03 -7.88 11.23
C ASP A 201 -18.37 -6.85 10.30
N PRO A 202 -18.65 -6.90 8.98
CA PRO A 202 -18.14 -5.92 8.05
C PRO A 202 -18.37 -4.49 8.54
N LEU A 203 -17.30 -3.70 8.56
CA LEU A 203 -17.37 -2.29 8.92
C LEU A 203 -17.65 -1.46 7.65
N SER A 204 -18.38 -0.36 7.83
CA SER A 204 -18.55 0.67 6.82
C SER A 204 -17.77 1.92 7.26
N PRO A 205 -16.50 2.03 6.90
CA PRO A 205 -15.75 3.24 7.21
C PRO A 205 -16.42 4.47 6.60
N PRO A 206 -16.31 5.65 7.24
CA PRO A 206 -16.83 6.88 6.66
C PRO A 206 -16.21 7.13 5.29
N LYS A 207 -16.99 7.71 4.35
CA LYS A 207 -16.52 8.02 2.99
C LYS A 207 -15.36 9.01 3.01
N GLU A 208 -15.40 9.96 3.92
CA GLU A 208 -14.27 10.84 4.24
C GLU A 208 -13.45 10.16 5.32
N GLU A 209 -12.31 9.59 4.91
CA GLU A 209 -11.36 9.06 5.87
C GLU A 209 -10.90 10.20 6.80
N PRO A 210 -10.79 9.93 8.13
CA PRO A 210 -10.18 10.92 9.01
C PRO A 210 -8.84 11.32 8.42
N SER A 211 -8.70 12.58 8.10
CA SER A 211 -7.43 13.07 7.58
C SER A 211 -6.35 12.72 8.60
N TYR A 212 -5.37 11.93 8.20
CA TYR A 212 -4.22 11.59 9.05
C TYR A 212 -3.53 12.86 9.58
N TYR A 213 -3.64 13.96 8.82
CA TYR A 213 -3.03 15.26 9.10
C TYR A 213 -3.95 16.25 9.81
N VAL A 214 -5.25 16.01 9.87
CA VAL A 214 -6.18 16.84 10.66
C VAL A 214 -6.22 16.32 12.10
N SER A 215 -5.07 16.15 12.72
CA SER A 215 -4.98 16.48 14.14
C SER A 215 -5.11 18.00 14.21
N GLN A 216 -5.81 18.51 15.21
CA GLN A 216 -5.93 19.94 15.53
C GLN A 216 -4.56 20.55 15.93
N LYS A 217 -3.48 20.15 15.28
CA LYS A 217 -2.17 20.74 15.47
C LYS A 217 -2.17 22.08 14.76
N LYS A 218 -1.84 23.13 15.49
CA LYS A 218 -1.56 24.43 14.89
C LYS A 218 -0.42 24.24 13.90
N THR A 219 -0.70 24.39 12.63
CA THR A 219 0.32 24.47 11.59
C THR A 219 0.71 25.92 11.39
N PHE A 220 1.92 26.14 10.90
CA PHE A 220 2.45 27.44 10.57
C PHE A 220 3.26 27.38 9.29
N GLN A 221 3.44 28.52 8.66
CA GLN A 221 4.39 28.68 7.57
C GLN A 221 5.74 29.11 8.13
N ALA A 222 6.81 28.46 7.71
CA ALA A 222 8.17 28.78 8.10
C ALA A 222 9.06 29.10 6.90
N ILE A 223 10.04 29.98 7.11
CA ILE A 223 11.11 30.24 6.15
C ILE A 223 12.41 29.73 6.73
N VAL A 224 13.10 28.85 6.02
CA VAL A 224 14.34 28.21 6.45
C VAL A 224 15.43 28.48 5.41
N ALA A 225 16.58 28.96 5.88
CA ALA A 225 17.79 29.04 5.05
C ALA A 225 18.59 27.74 5.23
N ILE A 226 19.01 27.13 4.13
CA ILE A 226 19.84 25.93 4.13
C ILE A 226 21.09 26.20 3.28
N ASP A 227 22.26 25.89 3.84
CA ASP A 227 23.55 26.03 3.16
C ASP A 227 23.60 25.18 1.89
N LYS A 228 24.27 25.68 0.84
CA LYS A 228 24.39 24.98 -0.45
C LYS A 228 25.04 23.61 -0.35
N CYS A 229 25.89 23.36 0.64
CA CYS A 229 26.47 22.01 0.86
C CYS A 229 25.43 20.93 1.21
N MET A 230 24.27 21.33 1.74
CA MET A 230 23.14 20.43 2.05
C MET A 230 22.00 20.49 1.03
N ALA A 231 22.23 21.16 -0.12
CA ALA A 231 21.21 21.35 -1.15
C ALA A 231 20.66 20.01 -1.68
N TYR A 232 21.51 19.03 -1.90
CA TYR A 232 21.13 17.70 -2.39
C TYR A 232 20.00 17.11 -1.54
N ARG A 233 20.16 17.10 -0.23
CA ARG A 233 19.18 16.60 0.72
C ARG A 233 17.91 17.45 0.78
N ALA A 234 18.09 18.77 0.76
CA ALA A 234 16.95 19.69 0.82
C ALA A 234 16.04 19.56 -0.41
N PHE A 235 16.61 19.35 -1.59
CA PHE A 235 15.85 19.13 -2.82
C PHE A 235 15.20 17.75 -2.89
N ASP A 236 15.77 16.72 -2.25
CA ASP A 236 15.18 15.38 -2.15
C ASP A 236 13.96 15.37 -1.21
N GLU A 237 13.96 16.21 -0.17
CA GLU A 237 12.99 16.18 0.92
C GLU A 237 11.92 17.29 0.84
N MET A 238 12.21 18.42 0.17
CA MET A 238 11.33 19.60 0.08
C MET A 238 10.79 19.82 -1.33
N ASN A 239 9.61 20.44 -1.41
CA ASN A 239 9.03 20.82 -2.69
C ASN A 239 9.86 21.93 -3.36
N PRO A 240 10.47 21.69 -4.53
CA PRO A 240 11.33 22.68 -5.20
C PRO A 240 10.59 23.93 -5.71
N SER A 241 9.25 23.91 -5.77
CA SER A 241 8.47 25.09 -6.21
C SER A 241 8.49 26.25 -5.21
N HIS A 242 8.92 26.01 -3.97
CA HIS A 242 8.95 27.00 -2.90
C HIS A 242 10.38 27.33 -2.46
N VAL A 243 11.29 27.40 -3.42
CA VAL A 243 12.72 27.63 -3.18
C VAL A 243 13.17 28.90 -3.87
N LYS A 244 13.94 29.73 -3.17
CA LYS A 244 14.67 30.85 -3.70
C LYS A 244 16.17 30.61 -3.51
N GLU A 245 16.95 30.71 -4.59
CA GLU A 245 18.41 30.61 -4.53
C GLU A 245 19.03 31.95 -4.17
N GLU A 246 19.99 31.93 -3.22
CA GLU A 246 20.88 33.02 -2.86
C GLU A 246 22.34 32.61 -3.12
N ALA A 247 23.30 33.51 -2.88
CA ALA A 247 24.71 33.27 -3.24
C ALA A 247 25.30 32.04 -2.53
N ASP A 248 25.03 31.86 -1.24
CA ASP A 248 25.62 30.83 -0.35
C ASP A 248 24.62 29.83 0.18
N ARG A 249 23.31 30.03 -0.05
CA ARG A 249 22.24 29.23 0.53
C ARG A 249 21.01 29.16 -0.36
N PHE A 250 20.10 28.24 0.00
CA PHE A 250 18.74 28.20 -0.52
C PHE A 250 17.75 28.62 0.59
N ILE A 251 16.74 29.37 0.22
CA ILE A 251 15.65 29.79 1.11
C ILE A 251 14.41 28.98 0.76
N PHE A 252 13.97 28.15 1.67
CA PHE A 252 12.79 27.32 1.52
C PHE A 252 11.62 27.90 2.30
N THR A 253 10.45 27.91 1.68
CA THR A 253 9.18 28.16 2.37
C THR A 253 8.51 26.82 2.66
N VAL A 254 8.32 26.53 3.95
CA VAL A 254 7.68 25.30 4.44
C VAL A 254 6.28 25.67 4.87
N GLU A 255 5.28 25.09 4.20
CA GLU A 255 3.87 25.30 4.51
C GLU A 255 3.36 24.17 5.42
N ASP A 256 2.29 24.43 6.18
CA ASP A 256 1.62 23.47 7.05
C ASP A 256 2.55 22.70 8.02
N ALA A 257 3.64 23.33 8.46
CA ALA A 257 4.56 22.74 9.40
C ALA A 257 3.92 22.59 10.79
N ASP A 258 4.01 21.41 11.38
CA ASP A 258 3.75 21.23 12.81
C ASP A 258 5.05 21.35 13.60
N GLU A 259 4.98 21.95 14.79
CA GLU A 259 6.16 22.32 15.59
C GLU A 259 7.06 21.12 15.91
N SER A 260 6.47 19.97 16.28
CA SER A 260 7.24 18.80 16.69
C SER A 260 8.01 18.14 15.53
N TRP A 261 7.42 18.12 14.32
CA TRP A 261 8.08 17.65 13.12
C TRP A 261 9.14 18.64 12.68
N PHE A 262 8.76 19.92 12.63
CA PHE A 262 9.60 20.98 12.08
C PHE A 262 10.94 21.14 12.85
N PHE A 263 10.89 21.10 14.17
CA PHE A 263 12.12 21.20 14.98
C PHE A 263 13.04 20.03 14.74
N GLY A 264 12.54 18.79 14.77
CA GLY A 264 13.34 17.62 14.49
C GLY A 264 13.93 17.66 13.09
N TYR A 265 13.15 18.13 12.11
CA TYR A 265 13.58 18.28 10.73
C TYR A 265 14.72 19.29 10.58
N VAL A 266 14.55 20.52 11.07
CA VAL A 266 15.58 21.57 10.98
C VAL A 266 16.83 21.17 11.76
N LEU A 267 16.69 20.61 12.97
CA LEU A 267 17.82 20.16 13.77
C LEU A 267 18.63 19.04 13.09
N SER A 268 18.00 18.23 12.24
CA SER A 268 18.69 17.18 11.49
C SER A 268 19.68 17.71 10.43
N TYR A 269 19.62 19.00 10.07
CA TYR A 269 20.62 19.66 9.24
C TYR A 269 21.80 20.22 10.05
N GLY A 270 21.73 20.15 11.38
CA GLY A 270 22.78 20.66 12.25
C GLY A 270 23.02 22.17 12.04
N GLN A 271 24.28 22.55 11.87
CA GLN A 271 24.71 23.94 11.67
C GLN A 271 24.36 24.53 10.30
N TYR A 272 23.89 23.72 9.37
CA TYR A 272 23.66 24.09 7.97
C TYR A 272 22.25 24.61 7.68
N ALA A 273 21.36 24.62 8.69
CA ALA A 273 20.02 25.17 8.56
C ALA A 273 19.73 26.23 9.60
N LYS A 274 18.99 27.27 9.21
CA LYS A 274 18.59 28.37 10.08
C LYS A 274 17.14 28.76 9.82
N VAL A 275 16.33 28.80 10.85
CA VAL A 275 14.97 29.34 10.80
C VAL A 275 15.04 30.86 10.70
N LEU A 276 14.47 31.44 9.65
CA LEU A 276 14.39 32.87 9.44
C LEU A 276 13.08 33.46 9.95
N SER A 277 11.97 32.75 9.76
CA SER A 277 10.62 33.18 10.11
C SER A 277 9.74 31.95 10.41
N PRO A 278 8.74 32.06 11.28
CA PRO A 278 8.40 33.23 12.11
C PRO A 278 9.33 33.39 13.33
N ALA A 279 9.29 34.55 13.97
CA ALA A 279 10.23 34.88 15.05
C ALA A 279 10.03 34.00 16.30
N ASP A 280 8.79 33.73 16.70
CA ASP A 280 8.44 32.87 17.84
C ASP A 280 8.96 31.44 17.66
N ILE A 281 8.86 30.87 16.45
CA ILE A 281 9.40 29.54 16.12
C ILE A 281 10.93 29.54 16.14
N ARG A 282 11.55 30.61 15.63
CA ARG A 282 13.00 30.75 15.72
C ARG A 282 13.48 30.82 17.18
N ASP A 283 12.79 31.58 18.01
CA ASP A 283 13.16 31.76 19.43
C ASP A 283 12.94 30.45 20.20
N ALA A 284 11.88 29.69 19.92
CA ALA A 284 11.66 28.35 20.45
C ALA A 284 12.73 27.34 19.99
N MET A 285 13.21 27.48 18.73
CA MET A 285 14.32 26.66 18.22
C MET A 285 15.63 26.96 18.97
N ILE A 286 15.93 28.23 19.25
CA ILE A 286 17.10 28.65 20.04
C ILE A 286 17.04 28.00 21.42
N HIS A 287 15.91 28.10 22.12
CA HIS A 287 15.72 27.46 23.41
C HIS A 287 15.93 25.96 23.39
N THR A 288 15.44 25.28 22.32
CA THR A 288 15.64 23.85 22.13
C THR A 288 17.13 23.50 21.97
N ILE A 289 17.87 24.29 21.17
CA ILE A 289 19.32 24.09 20.97
C ILE A 289 20.09 24.31 22.28
N GLU A 290 19.77 25.34 23.05
CA GLU A 290 20.37 25.60 24.37
C GLU A 290 20.12 24.44 25.32
N THR A 291 18.90 23.91 25.35
CA THR A 291 18.55 22.75 26.20
C THR A 291 19.34 21.51 25.75
N MET A 292 19.46 21.27 24.45
CA MET A 292 20.28 20.17 23.90
C MET A 292 21.75 20.36 24.28
N ALA A 293 22.31 21.56 24.13
CA ALA A 293 23.70 21.86 24.51
C ALA A 293 23.94 21.57 25.97
N GLY A 294 22.98 21.87 26.85
CA GLY A 294 23.03 21.54 28.30
C GLY A 294 23.13 20.05 28.57
N LEU A 295 22.49 19.19 27.77
CA LEU A 295 22.56 17.73 27.90
C LEU A 295 23.97 17.18 27.60
N TYR A 296 24.74 17.87 26.77
CA TYR A 296 26.13 17.50 26.44
C TYR A 296 27.18 18.22 27.29
N GLY A 297 26.77 18.90 28.36
CA GLY A 297 27.71 19.54 29.27
C GLY A 297 28.36 20.81 28.75
N ALA A 298 27.77 21.49 27.78
CA ALA A 298 28.27 22.78 27.24
C ALA A 298 28.26 23.95 28.26
N GLY A 299 28.28 23.63 29.55
CA GLY A 299 28.39 24.59 30.68
C GLY A 299 29.51 24.25 31.67
N SER A 300 30.23 23.11 31.46
CA SER A 300 31.36 22.71 32.35
C SER A 300 32.58 22.35 31.51
N ALA A 301 33.16 23.35 30.84
CA ALA A 301 34.53 23.26 30.39
C ALA A 301 35.47 23.37 31.61
N GLY A 302 35.69 22.26 32.30
CA GLY A 302 36.58 22.22 33.44
C GLY A 302 36.40 21.00 34.32
N ALA A 303 36.78 19.82 33.82
CA ALA A 303 37.30 18.68 34.60
C ALA A 303 37.19 17.36 33.78
N TYR A 304 38.17 17.10 32.97
CA TYR A 304 38.74 15.77 32.77
C TYR A 304 40.21 15.95 32.40
#